data_8843c10cfeb59b7ad1473185777fa138
#
_entry.id   8843c10cfeb59b7ad1473185777fa138
#
_cell.length_a   1.000
_cell.length_b   1.000
_cell.length_c   1.000
_cell.angle_alpha   90.00
_cell.angle_beta   90.00
_cell.angle_gamma   90.00
#
_symmetry.space_group_name_H-M   'P 1'
#
loop_
_entity.id
_entity.type
_entity.pdbx_description
1 polymer ?
#
loop_
_entity_poly.entity_id
_entity_poly.type
_entity_poly.pdbx_seq_one_letter_code
_entity_poly.pdbx_strand_id
1 'polypeptide(L)'
;IAMKQYEDLNYQGYYNVGPDDRDCVTTGELADLFTAAWGGGITWVNRYDGGPHEANFLKLDCSKIKKTFGWSPRYGVKEAVEKTVEWTKDYLAGEDMLAVMDRQIKEFFREERYHV
;
A
#
# COMPACT_ATOMS: atom_id res chain seq x y z
N ILE A 1 7.41 -15.04 3.67
CA ILE A 1 6.60 -15.87 2.75
C ILE A 1 7.53 -16.64 1.82
N ALA A 2 8.32 -15.98 0.96
CA ALA A 2 9.20 -16.64 -0.02
C ALA A 2 10.14 -17.69 0.60
N MET A 3 10.76 -17.41 1.74
CA MET A 3 11.60 -18.37 2.46
C MET A 3 10.84 -19.64 2.83
N LYS A 4 9.62 -19.50 3.41
CA LYS A 4 8.80 -20.67 3.74
C LYS A 4 8.40 -21.49 2.52
N GLN A 5 8.08 -20.84 1.40
CA GLN A 5 7.77 -21.54 0.15
C GLN A 5 8.98 -22.28 -0.42
N TYR A 6 10.18 -21.75 -0.22
CA TYR A 6 11.43 -22.41 -0.61
C TYR A 6 11.74 -23.64 0.25
N GLU A 7 11.54 -23.52 1.56
CA GLU A 7 11.90 -24.56 2.54
C GLU A 7 10.87 -25.69 2.62
N ASP A 8 9.59 -25.44 2.34
CA ASP A 8 8.49 -26.41 2.51
C ASP A 8 7.50 -26.36 1.34
N LEU A 9 7.40 -27.48 0.62
CA LEU A 9 6.52 -27.67 -0.53
C LEU A 9 5.04 -27.44 -0.21
N ASN A 10 4.61 -27.64 1.04
CA ASN A 10 3.23 -27.40 1.45
C ASN A 10 2.82 -25.93 1.39
N TYR A 11 3.79 -25.01 1.41
CA TYR A 11 3.54 -23.56 1.28
C TYR A 11 3.67 -23.05 -0.15
N GLN A 12 4.07 -23.90 -1.10
CA GLN A 12 4.19 -23.50 -2.50
C GLN A 12 2.82 -23.23 -3.11
N GLY A 13 2.77 -22.30 -4.05
CA GLY A 13 1.56 -21.94 -4.77
C GLY A 13 1.46 -20.45 -5.07
N TYR A 14 0.29 -20.10 -5.60
CA TYR A 14 -0.04 -18.72 -5.97
C TYR A 14 -0.91 -18.11 -4.87
N TYR A 15 -0.60 -16.85 -4.53
CA TYR A 15 -1.28 -16.11 -3.48
C TYR A 15 -1.59 -14.71 -3.96
N ASN A 16 -2.83 -14.28 -3.77
CA ASN A 16 -3.18 -12.88 -3.93
C ASN A 16 -2.67 -12.09 -2.71
N VAL A 17 -2.08 -10.94 -2.97
CA VAL A 17 -1.61 -10.00 -1.94
C VAL A 17 -2.26 -8.66 -2.21
N GLY A 18 -2.99 -8.15 -1.27
CA GLY A 18 -3.73 -6.89 -1.42
C GLY A 18 -4.17 -6.32 -0.08
N PRO A 19 -4.81 -5.14 -0.09
CA PRO A 19 -5.30 -4.48 1.10
C PRO A 19 -6.44 -5.26 1.75
N ASP A 20 -6.71 -4.97 3.02
CA ASP A 20 -7.93 -5.38 3.69
C ASP A 20 -9.16 -4.68 3.09
N ASP A 21 -10.34 -5.25 3.27
CA ASP A 21 -11.59 -4.72 2.72
C ASP A 21 -11.86 -3.28 3.10
N ARG A 22 -11.54 -2.90 4.33
CA ARG A 22 -11.68 -1.54 4.86
C ARG A 22 -10.77 -0.52 4.18
N ASP A 23 -9.71 -0.99 3.53
CA ASP A 23 -8.71 -0.17 2.84
C ASP A 23 -8.93 -0.17 1.31
N CYS A 24 -9.98 -0.84 0.83
CA CYS A 24 -10.41 -0.76 -0.56
C CYS A 24 -11.27 0.49 -0.75
N VAL A 25 -10.68 1.53 -1.29
CA VAL A 25 -11.30 2.84 -1.48
C VAL A 25 -11.52 3.13 -2.97
N THR A 26 -12.43 4.04 -3.27
CA THR A 26 -12.63 4.54 -4.65
C THR A 26 -11.44 5.40 -5.09
N THR A 27 -11.30 5.62 -6.39
CA THR A 27 -10.27 6.52 -6.94
C THR A 27 -10.41 7.95 -6.39
N GLY A 28 -11.65 8.42 -6.20
CA GLY A 28 -11.91 9.74 -5.60
C GLY A 28 -11.43 9.83 -4.16
N GLU A 29 -11.78 8.83 -3.33
CA GLU A 29 -11.30 8.75 -1.94
C GLU A 29 -9.77 8.65 -1.86
N LEU A 30 -9.14 7.91 -2.79
CA LEU A 30 -7.68 7.84 -2.87
C LEU A 30 -7.07 9.20 -3.22
N ALA A 31 -7.67 9.94 -4.16
CA ALA A 31 -7.26 11.30 -4.51
C ALA A 31 -7.42 12.28 -3.34
N ASP A 32 -8.50 12.14 -2.56
CA ASP A 32 -8.71 12.94 -1.34
C ASP A 32 -7.62 12.66 -0.29
N LEU A 33 -7.31 11.39 -0.05
CA LEU A 33 -6.23 11.00 0.86
C LEU A 33 -4.88 11.57 0.41
N PHE A 34 -4.59 11.49 -0.88
CA PHE A 34 -3.34 12.01 -1.44
C PHE A 34 -3.23 13.52 -1.29
N THR A 35 -4.27 14.28 -1.66
CA THR A 35 -4.26 15.74 -1.55
C THR A 35 -4.20 16.20 -0.10
N ALA A 36 -4.87 15.50 0.81
CA ALA A 36 -4.78 15.77 2.25
C ALA A 36 -3.36 15.53 2.80
N ALA A 37 -2.72 14.43 2.42
CA ALA A 37 -1.35 14.10 2.83
C ALA A 37 -0.32 15.05 2.23
N TRP A 38 -0.54 15.50 0.98
CA TRP A 38 0.33 16.46 0.32
C TRP A 38 0.32 17.83 1.01
N GLY A 39 -0.87 18.29 1.40
CA GLY A 39 -1.06 19.60 2.02
C GLY A 39 -0.97 20.77 1.01
N GLY A 40 -0.76 21.99 1.53
CA GLY A 40 -0.61 23.17 0.68
C GLY A 40 -1.88 23.60 -0.06
N GLY A 41 -3.05 23.05 0.29
CA GLY A 41 -4.32 23.41 -0.33
C GLY A 41 -4.49 22.90 -1.76
N ILE A 42 -3.71 21.89 -2.19
CA ILE A 42 -3.91 21.26 -3.50
C ILE A 42 -5.26 20.56 -3.55
N THR A 43 -5.87 20.55 -4.72
CA THR A 43 -7.14 19.89 -5.00
C THR A 43 -7.03 19.10 -6.29
N TRP A 44 -7.94 18.16 -6.47
CA TRP A 44 -8.07 17.42 -7.72
C TRP A 44 -9.43 17.68 -8.37
N VAL A 45 -9.53 17.41 -9.65
CA VAL A 45 -10.79 17.53 -10.41
C VAL A 45 -11.05 16.23 -11.16
N ASN A 46 -12.29 15.77 -11.12
CA ASN A 46 -12.71 14.65 -11.93
C ASN A 46 -12.98 15.13 -13.36
N ARG A 47 -12.18 14.65 -14.32
CA ARG A 47 -12.38 14.89 -15.76
C ARG A 47 -12.85 13.60 -16.42
N TYR A 48 -14.13 13.31 -16.27
CA TYR A 48 -14.74 12.18 -16.96
C TYR A 48 -14.77 12.45 -18.47
N ASP A 49 -14.14 11.60 -19.25
CA ASP A 49 -13.99 11.73 -20.71
C ASP A 49 -15.02 10.90 -21.51
N GLY A 50 -15.94 10.20 -20.82
CA GLY A 50 -16.93 9.30 -21.47
C GLY A 50 -16.35 7.98 -21.95
N GLY A 51 -15.10 7.68 -21.61
CA GLY A 51 -14.45 6.41 -21.95
C GLY A 51 -15.12 5.18 -21.33
N PRO A 52 -14.79 3.98 -21.78
CA PRO A 52 -15.34 2.76 -21.22
C PRO A 52 -15.00 2.66 -19.74
N HIS A 53 -16.01 2.42 -18.90
CA HIS A 53 -15.80 2.14 -17.48
C HIS A 53 -14.96 0.88 -17.33
N GLU A 54 -13.81 1.00 -16.67
CA GLU A 54 -13.20 -0.15 -16.02
C GLU A 54 -14.15 -0.70 -14.94
N ALA A 55 -13.96 -1.97 -14.59
CA ALA A 55 -14.83 -2.64 -13.62
C ALA A 55 -15.11 -1.73 -12.41
N ASN A 56 -16.38 -1.56 -12.06
CA ASN A 56 -16.83 -0.69 -10.95
C ASN A 56 -16.19 -1.04 -9.61
N PHE A 57 -15.59 -2.22 -9.49
CA PHE A 57 -14.93 -2.70 -8.30
C PHE A 57 -13.92 -3.79 -8.65
N LEU A 58 -12.65 -3.56 -8.39
CA LEU A 58 -11.61 -4.58 -8.48
C LEU A 58 -11.03 -4.83 -7.09
N LYS A 59 -11.27 -6.05 -6.56
CA LYS A 59 -10.84 -6.46 -5.24
C LYS A 59 -10.22 -7.84 -5.29
N LEU A 60 -9.09 -8.01 -4.62
CA LEU A 60 -8.43 -9.31 -4.51
C LEU A 60 -8.92 -10.07 -3.28
N ASP A 61 -9.25 -11.34 -3.46
CA ASP A 61 -9.45 -12.24 -2.33
C ASP A 61 -8.09 -12.71 -1.79
N CYS A 62 -7.71 -12.20 -0.62
CA CYS A 62 -6.47 -12.51 0.07
C CYS A 62 -6.64 -13.56 1.18
N SER A 63 -7.76 -14.27 1.23
CA SER A 63 -8.06 -15.28 2.27
C SER A 63 -7.01 -16.37 2.34
N LYS A 64 -6.51 -16.83 1.20
CA LYS A 64 -5.52 -17.91 1.13
C LYS A 64 -4.21 -17.53 1.82
N ILE A 65 -3.66 -16.35 1.52
CA ILE A 65 -2.39 -15.91 2.14
C ILE A 65 -2.55 -15.68 3.64
N LYS A 66 -3.67 -15.11 4.06
CA LYS A 66 -4.00 -14.88 5.48
C LYS A 66 -4.07 -16.20 6.24
N LYS A 67 -4.80 -17.18 5.70
CA LYS A 67 -4.95 -18.50 6.33
C LYS A 67 -3.64 -19.29 6.37
N THR A 68 -2.86 -19.26 5.29
CA THR A 68 -1.65 -20.09 5.15
C THR A 68 -0.48 -19.54 5.97
N PHE A 69 -0.29 -18.22 5.98
CA PHE A 69 0.87 -17.58 6.58
C PHE A 69 0.55 -16.72 7.81
N GLY A 70 -0.73 -16.54 8.17
CA GLY A 70 -1.12 -15.55 9.18
C GLY A 70 -0.77 -14.11 8.76
N TRP A 71 -0.64 -13.88 7.44
CA TRP A 71 -0.24 -12.60 6.90
C TRP A 71 -1.39 -11.59 6.92
N SER A 72 -1.07 -10.34 7.21
CA SER A 72 -1.97 -9.20 7.03
C SER A 72 -1.19 -7.99 6.53
N PRO A 73 -1.84 -7.04 5.82
CA PRO A 73 -1.22 -5.76 5.51
C PRO A 73 -0.82 -5.04 6.80
N ARG A 74 0.37 -4.45 6.82
CA ARG A 74 0.84 -3.69 7.96
C ARG A 74 0.33 -2.26 7.92
N TYR A 75 0.35 -1.63 6.75
CA TYR A 75 -0.16 -0.30 6.52
C TYR A 75 -1.59 -0.36 6.00
N GLY A 76 -2.48 0.49 6.53
CA GLY A 76 -3.75 0.83 5.90
C GLY A 76 -3.54 1.78 4.71
N VAL A 77 -4.61 2.02 3.93
CA VAL A 77 -4.53 2.85 2.72
C VAL A 77 -4.05 4.27 3.02
N LYS A 78 -4.51 4.89 4.11
CA LYS A 78 -4.11 6.24 4.50
C LYS A 78 -2.60 6.31 4.74
N GLU A 79 -2.07 5.41 5.55
CA GLU A 79 -0.66 5.37 5.91
C GLU A 79 0.24 5.06 4.69
N ALA A 80 -0.21 4.14 3.82
CA ALA A 80 0.50 3.86 2.57
C ALA A 80 0.58 5.09 1.66
N VAL A 81 -0.50 5.88 1.57
CA VAL A 81 -0.53 7.16 0.84
C VAL A 81 0.41 8.18 1.48
N GLU A 82 0.38 8.32 2.79
CA GLU A 82 1.29 9.23 3.53
C GLU A 82 2.75 8.90 3.26
N LYS A 83 3.13 7.62 3.28
CA LYS A 83 4.50 7.16 2.96
C LYS A 83 4.87 7.40 1.50
N THR A 84 3.93 7.26 0.58
CA THR A 84 4.13 7.57 -0.84
C THR A 84 4.36 9.06 -1.06
N VAL A 85 3.59 9.90 -0.38
CA VAL A 85 3.74 11.37 -0.45
C VAL A 85 5.08 11.82 0.16
N GLU A 86 5.47 11.25 1.31
CA GLU A 86 6.78 11.51 1.94
C GLU A 86 7.91 11.19 0.94
N TRP A 87 7.91 10.00 0.38
CA TRP A 87 8.89 9.57 -0.62
C TRP A 87 8.95 10.53 -1.82
N THR A 88 7.78 10.95 -2.32
CA THR A 88 7.69 11.83 -3.47
C THR A 88 8.24 13.22 -3.17
N LYS A 89 7.97 13.76 -1.98
CA LYS A 89 8.50 15.06 -1.55
C LYS A 89 10.02 15.03 -1.41
N ASP A 90 10.56 13.98 -0.81
CA ASP A 90 12.00 13.77 -0.68
C ASP A 90 12.67 13.66 -2.06
N TYR A 91 12.05 12.93 -3.01
CA TYR A 91 12.51 12.85 -4.39
C TYR A 91 12.56 14.23 -5.08
N LEU A 92 11.49 15.02 -4.95
CA LEU A 92 11.41 16.35 -5.53
C LEU A 92 12.39 17.35 -4.88
N ALA A 93 12.74 17.13 -3.62
CA ALA A 93 13.75 17.91 -2.90
C ALA A 93 15.19 17.54 -3.29
N GLY A 94 15.40 16.47 -4.05
CA GLY A 94 16.72 15.99 -4.47
C GLY A 94 17.48 15.22 -3.38
N GLU A 95 16.75 14.65 -2.42
CA GLU A 95 17.34 13.83 -1.36
C GLU A 95 18.00 12.56 -1.90
N ASP A 96 18.91 11.97 -1.12
CA ASP A 96 19.45 10.63 -1.43
C ASP A 96 18.37 9.57 -1.28
N MET A 97 17.82 9.11 -2.39
CA MET A 97 16.71 8.16 -2.40
C MET A 97 17.06 6.79 -1.83
N LEU A 98 18.34 6.38 -1.83
CA LEU A 98 18.79 5.18 -1.13
C LEU A 98 18.59 5.34 0.38
N ALA A 99 18.99 6.48 0.93
CA ALA A 99 18.82 6.78 2.34
C ALA A 99 17.34 6.91 2.73
N VAL A 100 16.51 7.54 1.88
CA VAL A 100 15.07 7.66 2.07
C VAL A 100 14.41 6.27 2.11
N MET A 101 14.69 5.40 1.14
CA MET A 101 14.14 4.04 1.09
C MET A 101 14.61 3.20 2.28
N ASP A 102 15.89 3.26 2.65
CA ASP A 102 16.43 2.55 3.82
C ASP A 102 15.74 3.01 5.12
N ARG A 103 15.48 4.30 5.27
CA ARG A 103 14.72 4.85 6.40
C ARG A 103 13.31 4.27 6.44
N GLN A 104 12.55 4.33 5.33
CA GLN A 104 11.17 3.82 5.28
C GLN A 104 11.10 2.31 5.52
N ILE A 105 12.06 1.54 5.01
CA ILE A 105 12.17 0.10 5.29
C ILE A 105 12.41 -0.14 6.79
N LYS A 106 13.33 0.59 7.40
CA LYS A 106 13.61 0.47 8.83
C LYS A 106 12.41 0.84 9.70
N GLU A 107 11.68 1.88 9.33
CA GLU A 107 10.44 2.27 10.01
C GLU A 107 9.40 1.16 9.91
N PHE A 108 9.18 0.62 8.71
CA PHE A 108 8.25 -0.49 8.48
C PHE A 108 8.54 -1.69 9.39
N PHE A 109 9.79 -2.02 9.65
CA PHE A 109 10.16 -3.15 10.51
C PHE A 109 10.24 -2.81 12.00
N ARG A 110 10.38 -1.54 12.39
CA ARG A 110 10.42 -1.13 13.82
C ARG A 110 9.09 -1.27 14.53
N GLU A 111 7.99 -1.09 13.84
CA GLU A 111 6.63 -1.22 14.40
C GLU A 111 6.29 -2.64 14.88
N GLU A 112 7.09 -3.65 14.53
CA GLU A 112 6.93 -5.02 15.05
C GLU A 112 7.19 -5.17 16.56
N ARG A 113 7.83 -4.20 17.20
CA ARG A 113 8.28 -4.33 18.61
C ARG A 113 7.24 -3.93 19.65
N TYR A 114 6.07 -3.45 19.25
CA TYR A 114 5.06 -2.91 20.18
C TYR A 114 3.77 -3.71 20.27
N HIS A 115 3.71 -4.91 19.71
CA HIS A 115 2.59 -5.85 19.91
C HIS A 115 3.10 -7.09 20.67
N VAL A 116 3.52 -6.85 21.91
CA VAL A 116 3.69 -7.91 22.92
C VAL A 116 2.71 -7.65 24.03
#